data_ed22e0e175ab0807f602222fc5a43ef1
#
_entry.id   ed22e0e175ab0807f602222fc5a43ef1
#
_cell.length_a   1.000
_cell.length_b   1.000
_cell.length_c   1.000
_cell.angle_alpha   90.00
_cell.angle_beta   90.00
_cell.angle_gamma   90.00
#
_symmetry.space_group_name_H-M   'P 1'
#
loop_
_entity.id
_entity.type
_entity.pdbx_description
1 polymer ?
#
loop_
_entity_poly.entity_id
_entity_poly.type
_entity_poly.pdbx_seq_one_letter_code
_entity_poly.pdbx_strand_id
1 'polypeptide(L)'
;MRDARADPELPRGVALAWGVAAHPQRGPKRELSIERIVEAAIEIADAEGLASVSMSRVAASLGFTTMSLYRYVTSKDDLILLMQEGSLVPPVPDDMVERTWRDGITAWVLAVRGAYRAHPWLVDIPISGAPITPNNLLMVDWFLREVRDLPVTDAEKMSALLLVTSYARATSAQERDLSAAAAAAADPADVTGANYFEALAELVTPERFPYLSPLLTSGGYVAVPGAALDESDDDFSFGLQRILDGLEHHVDRVSVDAPTVRPATLPPQLELPRDPKVREAAKARREAEKSLREAQKREREAIKHALEREKHAREKAERAR
;
A
#
# COMPACT_ATOMS: atom_id res chain seq x y z
N MET A 1 -7.70 15.05 44.19
CA MET A 1 -8.90 14.74 43.38
C MET A 1 -8.39 14.59 41.96
N ARG A 2 -8.14 13.33 41.50
CA ARG A 2 -7.76 13.06 40.11
C ARG A 2 -9.06 13.04 39.32
N ASP A 3 -9.20 13.99 38.38
CA ASP A 3 -10.26 13.94 37.38
C ASP A 3 -10.20 12.59 36.66
N ALA A 4 -11.31 11.85 36.74
CA ALA A 4 -11.56 10.70 35.90
C ALA A 4 -11.72 11.21 34.49
N ARG A 5 -10.62 11.28 33.72
CA ARG A 5 -10.69 11.36 32.27
C ARG A 5 -11.40 10.07 31.84
N ALA A 6 -12.58 10.21 31.26
CA ALA A 6 -13.20 9.11 30.54
C ALA A 6 -12.15 8.51 29.61
N ASP A 7 -11.88 7.21 29.73
CA ASP A 7 -11.01 6.49 28.79
C ASP A 7 -11.56 6.77 27.38
N PRO A 8 -10.76 7.33 26.45
CA PRO A 8 -11.24 7.58 25.11
C PRO A 8 -11.56 6.23 24.48
N GLU A 9 -12.85 5.92 24.33
CA GLU A 9 -13.27 4.73 23.61
C GLU A 9 -12.82 4.86 22.16
N LEU A 10 -12.13 3.82 21.65
CA LEU A 10 -11.77 3.74 20.24
C LEU A 10 -13.04 3.75 19.37
N PRO A 11 -13.02 4.42 18.20
CA PRO A 11 -14.09 4.27 17.23
C PRO A 11 -14.33 2.78 16.93
N ARG A 12 -15.59 2.39 16.74
CA ARG A 12 -15.97 0.97 16.68
C ARG A 12 -15.20 0.19 15.58
N GLY A 13 -15.05 0.76 14.37
CA GLY A 13 -14.27 0.14 13.30
C GLY A 13 -12.81 -0.11 13.69
N VAL A 14 -12.21 0.86 14.40
CA VAL A 14 -10.85 0.72 14.94
C VAL A 14 -10.80 -0.38 16.00
N ALA A 15 -11.73 -0.39 16.95
CA ALA A 15 -11.81 -1.42 17.99
C ALA A 15 -12.01 -2.83 17.38
N LEU A 16 -12.74 -2.94 16.27
CA LEU A 16 -12.89 -4.18 15.50
C LEU A 16 -11.56 -4.60 14.85
N ALA A 17 -10.85 -3.67 14.21
CA ALA A 17 -9.55 -3.93 13.61
C ALA A 17 -8.51 -4.41 14.63
N TRP A 18 -8.55 -3.87 15.86
CA TRP A 18 -7.72 -4.31 16.98
C TRP A 18 -8.19 -5.60 17.65
N GLY A 19 -9.36 -6.13 17.29
CA GLY A 19 -9.94 -7.32 17.92
C GLY A 19 -10.35 -7.10 19.38
N VAL A 20 -10.50 -5.86 19.82
CA VAL A 20 -10.90 -5.52 21.22
C VAL A 20 -12.39 -5.22 21.36
N ALA A 21 -13.11 -5.07 20.25
CA ALA A 21 -14.57 -4.95 20.28
C ALA A 21 -15.23 -6.30 20.62
N ALA A 22 -16.33 -6.23 21.38
CA ALA A 22 -17.11 -7.44 21.67
C ALA A 22 -17.69 -8.02 20.37
N HIS A 23 -17.32 -9.26 20.04
CA HIS A 23 -17.91 -9.99 18.91
C HIS A 23 -19.29 -10.53 19.29
N PRO A 24 -20.26 -10.55 18.36
CA PRO A 24 -21.48 -11.35 18.54
C PRO A 24 -21.07 -12.82 18.75
N GLN A 25 -21.71 -13.47 19.76
CA GLN A 25 -21.35 -14.85 20.13
C GLN A 25 -21.43 -15.82 18.95
N ARG A 26 -20.49 -16.78 18.92
CA ARG A 26 -20.36 -17.85 17.94
C ARG A 26 -21.62 -18.72 17.85
N GLY A 27 -22.15 -18.87 16.65
CA GLY A 27 -23.04 -19.96 16.23
C GLY A 27 -22.31 -21.01 15.37
N PRO A 28 -22.98 -22.04 14.85
CA PRO A 28 -22.33 -23.14 14.11
C PRO A 28 -21.64 -22.70 12.81
N LYS A 29 -20.65 -23.46 12.39
CA LYS A 29 -19.58 -23.25 11.37
C LYS A 29 -19.94 -22.74 9.95
N ARG A 30 -21.12 -22.21 9.68
CA ARG A 30 -21.53 -21.61 8.40
C ARG A 30 -22.01 -20.16 8.52
N GLU A 31 -21.73 -19.52 9.63
CA GLU A 31 -22.28 -18.21 9.94
C GLU A 31 -21.41 -17.08 9.42
N LEU A 32 -22.05 -15.91 9.26
CA LEU A 32 -21.48 -14.64 8.91
C LEU A 32 -20.39 -14.25 9.94
N SER A 33 -19.24 -13.80 9.46
CA SER A 33 -18.16 -13.26 10.28
C SER A 33 -17.65 -11.93 9.70
N ILE A 34 -16.92 -11.15 10.48
CA ILE A 34 -16.34 -9.89 10.03
C ILE A 34 -15.38 -10.16 8.87
N GLU A 35 -14.56 -11.18 8.97
CA GLU A 35 -13.58 -11.57 7.94
C GLU A 35 -14.28 -11.85 6.61
N ARG A 36 -15.35 -12.65 6.62
CA ARG A 36 -16.12 -12.95 5.41
C ARG A 36 -16.83 -11.72 4.82
N ILE A 37 -17.29 -10.82 5.67
CA ILE A 37 -17.92 -9.56 5.22
C ILE A 37 -16.86 -8.69 4.53
N VAL A 38 -15.68 -8.56 5.13
CA VAL A 38 -14.56 -7.77 4.61
C VAL A 38 -14.04 -8.38 3.30
N GLU A 39 -13.82 -9.70 3.27
CA GLU A 39 -13.37 -10.42 2.08
C GLU A 39 -14.33 -10.22 0.91
N ALA A 40 -15.64 -10.43 1.11
CA ALA A 40 -16.65 -10.19 0.06
C ALA A 40 -16.71 -8.72 -0.39
N ALA A 41 -16.47 -7.76 0.51
CA ALA A 41 -16.41 -6.35 0.16
C ALA A 41 -15.15 -6.01 -0.66
N ILE A 42 -14.00 -6.61 -0.34
CA ILE A 42 -12.75 -6.49 -1.09
C ILE A 42 -12.93 -7.08 -2.50
N GLU A 43 -13.51 -8.28 -2.63
CA GLU A 43 -13.79 -8.90 -3.93
C GLU A 43 -14.66 -8.01 -4.83
N ILE A 44 -15.70 -7.37 -4.26
CA ILE A 44 -16.55 -6.42 -5.00
C ILE A 44 -15.73 -5.18 -5.43
N ALA A 45 -14.89 -4.66 -4.54
CA ALA A 45 -14.08 -3.48 -4.82
C ALA A 45 -13.01 -3.77 -5.88
N ASP A 46 -12.38 -4.94 -5.83
CA ASP A 46 -11.37 -5.37 -6.81
C ASP A 46 -11.97 -5.55 -8.21
N ALA A 47 -13.21 -6.06 -8.28
CA ALA A 47 -13.90 -6.29 -9.55
C ALA A 47 -14.50 -5.02 -10.16
N GLU A 48 -15.02 -4.10 -9.34
CA GLU A 48 -15.92 -3.03 -9.82
C GLU A 48 -15.64 -1.67 -9.19
N GLY A 49 -14.58 -1.55 -8.39
CA GLY A 49 -14.18 -0.31 -7.71
C GLY A 49 -14.92 -0.05 -6.40
N LEU A 50 -14.35 0.84 -5.59
CA LEU A 50 -14.84 1.18 -4.24
C LEU A 50 -16.28 1.74 -4.25
N ALA A 51 -16.66 2.47 -5.29
CA ALA A 51 -18.01 3.04 -5.43
C ALA A 51 -19.11 1.97 -5.43
N SER A 52 -18.80 0.77 -5.94
CA SER A 52 -19.72 -0.36 -6.03
C SER A 52 -19.96 -1.07 -4.69
N VAL A 53 -19.14 -0.80 -3.68
CA VAL A 53 -19.29 -1.39 -2.34
C VAL A 53 -20.41 -0.71 -1.58
N SER A 54 -21.40 -1.50 -1.18
CA SER A 54 -22.48 -1.07 -0.27
C SER A 54 -22.87 -2.19 0.67
N MET A 55 -23.41 -1.85 1.84
CA MET A 55 -23.84 -2.83 2.84
C MET A 55 -24.86 -3.82 2.27
N SER A 56 -25.76 -3.35 1.38
CA SER A 56 -26.77 -4.21 0.74
C SER A 56 -26.15 -5.17 -0.28
N ARG A 57 -25.18 -4.71 -1.06
CA ARG A 57 -24.50 -5.50 -2.07
C ARG A 57 -23.64 -6.60 -1.45
N VAL A 58 -22.88 -6.27 -0.41
CA VAL A 58 -22.09 -7.24 0.36
C VAL A 58 -23.00 -8.26 1.05
N ALA A 59 -24.14 -7.83 1.60
CA ALA A 59 -25.12 -8.76 2.17
C ALA A 59 -25.66 -9.73 1.12
N ALA A 60 -26.03 -9.22 -0.07
CA ALA A 60 -26.55 -10.02 -1.16
C ALA A 60 -25.52 -11.04 -1.67
N SER A 61 -24.26 -10.67 -1.84
CA SER A 61 -23.19 -11.59 -2.29
C SER A 61 -22.98 -12.75 -1.33
N LEU A 62 -23.19 -12.51 -0.05
CA LEU A 62 -23.05 -13.52 1.01
C LEU A 62 -24.35 -14.33 1.27
N GLY A 63 -25.48 -13.95 0.65
CA GLY A 63 -26.79 -14.60 0.87
C GLY A 63 -27.44 -14.20 2.19
N PHE A 64 -27.14 -13.01 2.73
CA PHE A 64 -27.68 -12.49 3.98
C PHE A 64 -28.49 -11.20 3.77
N THR A 65 -29.20 -10.77 4.81
CA THR A 65 -29.85 -9.47 4.82
C THR A 65 -28.89 -8.37 5.26
N THR A 66 -29.13 -7.14 4.81
CA THR A 66 -28.34 -5.98 5.23
C THR A 66 -28.35 -5.79 6.76
N MET A 67 -29.48 -6.08 7.41
CA MET A 67 -29.58 -6.01 8.88
C MET A 67 -28.68 -7.03 9.58
N SER A 68 -28.42 -8.17 8.95
CA SER A 68 -27.49 -9.15 9.49
C SER A 68 -26.06 -8.62 9.52
N LEU A 69 -25.64 -7.89 8.48
CA LEU A 69 -24.31 -7.27 8.41
C LEU A 69 -24.13 -6.16 9.47
N TYR A 70 -25.16 -5.32 9.68
CA TYR A 70 -25.08 -4.23 10.66
C TYR A 70 -24.85 -4.71 12.10
N ARG A 71 -25.08 -5.97 12.39
CA ARG A 71 -24.72 -6.58 13.69
C ARG A 71 -23.21 -6.75 13.89
N TYR A 72 -22.46 -6.82 12.80
CA TYR A 72 -20.99 -7.03 12.78
C TYR A 72 -20.25 -5.71 12.47
N VAL A 73 -20.67 -5.02 11.43
CA VAL A 73 -20.07 -3.78 10.93
C VAL A 73 -21.16 -2.70 10.89
N THR A 74 -20.98 -1.63 11.66
CA THR A 74 -22.08 -0.69 11.95
C THR A 74 -22.27 0.40 10.92
N SER A 75 -21.28 0.64 10.04
CA SER A 75 -21.33 1.63 8.99
C SER A 75 -20.54 1.23 7.77
N LYS A 76 -20.77 1.91 6.65
CA LYS A 76 -19.94 1.76 5.44
C LYS A 76 -18.51 2.21 5.72
N ASP A 77 -18.31 3.25 6.53
CA ASP A 77 -16.98 3.77 6.86
C ASP A 77 -16.19 2.75 7.70
N ASP A 78 -16.84 2.07 8.67
CA ASP A 78 -16.22 0.96 9.39
C ASP A 78 -15.83 -0.17 8.44
N LEU A 79 -16.70 -0.49 7.46
CA LEU A 79 -16.40 -1.51 6.46
C LEU A 79 -15.18 -1.13 5.62
N ILE A 80 -15.12 0.08 5.10
CA ILE A 80 -13.99 0.59 4.30
C ILE A 80 -12.69 0.55 5.12
N LEU A 81 -12.74 0.94 6.39
CA LEU A 81 -11.59 0.88 7.30
C LEU A 81 -11.10 -0.56 7.47
N LEU A 82 -12.01 -1.52 7.65
CA LEU A 82 -11.66 -2.94 7.78
C LEU A 82 -11.17 -3.55 6.45
N MET A 83 -11.71 -3.11 5.30
CA MET A 83 -11.21 -3.49 3.98
C MET A 83 -9.78 -3.00 3.78
N GLN A 84 -9.49 -1.74 4.13
CA GLN A 84 -8.13 -1.19 4.08
C GLN A 84 -7.18 -1.98 4.97
N GLU A 85 -7.59 -2.29 6.21
CA GLU A 85 -6.81 -3.11 7.14
C GLU A 85 -6.52 -4.50 6.58
N GLY A 86 -7.53 -5.16 5.98
CA GLY A 86 -7.40 -6.50 5.40
C GLY A 86 -6.53 -6.54 4.13
N SER A 87 -6.50 -5.45 3.35
CA SER A 87 -5.74 -5.35 2.10
C SER A 87 -4.30 -4.89 2.31
N LEU A 88 -3.99 -4.28 3.44
CA LEU A 88 -2.66 -3.77 3.77
C LEU A 88 -1.99 -4.72 4.76
N VAL A 89 -1.52 -5.86 4.26
CA VAL A 89 -0.77 -6.83 5.07
C VAL A 89 0.72 -6.55 4.89
N PRO A 90 1.39 -5.89 5.85
CA PRO A 90 2.81 -5.61 5.73
C PRO A 90 3.58 -6.94 5.70
N PRO A 91 4.56 -7.10 4.79
CA PRO A 91 5.47 -8.21 4.87
C PRO A 91 6.25 -8.10 6.19
N VAL A 92 6.41 -9.21 6.89
CA VAL A 92 7.25 -9.22 8.10
C VAL A 92 8.69 -8.98 7.65
N PRO A 93 9.31 -7.85 8.03
CA PRO A 93 10.68 -7.57 7.65
C PRO A 93 11.62 -8.65 8.20
N ASP A 94 12.58 -9.06 7.39
CA ASP A 94 13.64 -9.95 7.84
C ASP A 94 14.72 -9.10 8.54
N ASP A 95 14.81 -9.21 9.86
CA ASP A 95 15.78 -8.46 10.67
C ASP A 95 17.24 -8.91 10.45
N MET A 96 17.46 -10.02 9.73
CA MET A 96 18.79 -10.57 9.45
C MET A 96 19.44 -9.95 8.21
N VAL A 97 18.71 -9.12 7.44
CA VAL A 97 19.26 -8.48 6.25
C VAL A 97 19.68 -7.06 6.59
N GLU A 98 20.98 -6.81 6.65
CA GLU A 98 21.52 -5.44 6.70
C GLU A 98 21.16 -4.71 5.41
N ARG A 99 20.52 -3.55 5.54
CA ARG A 99 20.11 -2.68 4.43
C ARG A 99 20.51 -1.25 4.74
N THR A 100 20.82 -0.51 3.68
CA THR A 100 20.89 0.95 3.83
C THR A 100 19.47 1.50 4.06
N TRP A 101 19.37 2.66 4.67
CA TRP A 101 18.06 3.33 4.84
C TRP A 101 17.37 3.61 3.49
N ARG A 102 18.15 3.85 2.42
CA ARG A 102 17.64 4.03 1.06
C ARG A 102 16.99 2.75 0.54
N ASP A 103 17.65 1.61 0.70
CA ASP A 103 17.09 0.31 0.32
C ASP A 103 15.85 -0.04 1.15
N GLY A 104 15.89 0.31 2.44
CA GLY A 104 14.76 0.12 3.35
C GLY A 104 13.53 0.92 2.94
N ILE A 105 13.68 2.22 2.67
CA ILE A 105 12.58 3.06 2.15
C ILE A 105 12.12 2.56 0.78
N THR A 106 13.02 2.19 -0.10
CA THR A 106 12.67 1.65 -1.43
C THR A 106 11.82 0.38 -1.29
N ALA A 107 12.23 -0.56 -0.45
CA ALA A 107 11.48 -1.79 -0.19
C ALA A 107 10.09 -1.49 0.40
N TRP A 108 10.00 -0.54 1.32
CA TRP A 108 8.75 -0.09 1.91
C TRP A 108 7.81 0.52 0.86
N VAL A 109 8.31 1.43 0.02
CA VAL A 109 7.52 2.08 -1.04
C VAL A 109 7.02 1.06 -2.06
N LEU A 110 7.87 0.10 -2.45
CA LEU A 110 7.49 -0.98 -3.37
C LEU A 110 6.41 -1.88 -2.77
N ALA A 111 6.44 -2.15 -1.46
CA ALA A 111 5.39 -2.90 -0.78
C ALA A 111 4.05 -2.15 -0.78
N VAL A 112 4.06 -0.84 -0.50
CA VAL A 112 2.86 0.02 -0.59
C VAL A 112 2.31 0.05 -2.01
N ARG A 113 3.17 0.24 -3.01
CA ARG A 113 2.79 0.20 -4.43
C ARG A 113 2.22 -1.16 -4.83
N GLY A 114 2.80 -2.26 -4.30
CA GLY A 114 2.28 -3.61 -4.50
C GLY A 114 0.85 -3.78 -3.98
N ALA A 115 0.54 -3.21 -2.81
CA ALA A 115 -0.83 -3.21 -2.27
C ALA A 115 -1.79 -2.40 -3.15
N TYR A 116 -1.38 -1.23 -3.67
CA TYR A 116 -2.20 -0.45 -4.60
C TYR A 116 -2.43 -1.16 -5.94
N ARG A 117 -1.46 -1.93 -6.43
CA ARG A 117 -1.63 -2.74 -7.65
C ARG A 117 -2.55 -3.94 -7.42
N ALA A 118 -2.45 -4.58 -6.26
CA ALA A 118 -3.32 -5.70 -5.89
C ALA A 118 -4.76 -5.24 -5.66
N HIS A 119 -4.93 -4.06 -5.07
CA HIS A 119 -6.22 -3.48 -4.70
C HIS A 119 -6.30 -2.01 -5.19
N PRO A 120 -6.56 -1.78 -6.50
CA PRO A 120 -6.49 -0.43 -7.10
C PRO A 120 -7.41 0.61 -6.44
N TRP A 121 -8.49 0.18 -5.82
CA TRP A 121 -9.43 1.04 -5.10
C TRP A 121 -8.86 1.66 -3.80
N LEU A 122 -7.74 1.14 -3.28
CA LEU A 122 -7.09 1.70 -2.08
C LEU A 122 -6.67 3.17 -2.26
N VAL A 123 -6.32 3.58 -3.49
CA VAL A 123 -5.96 4.97 -3.77
C VAL A 123 -7.15 5.93 -3.68
N ASP A 124 -8.39 5.42 -3.75
CA ASP A 124 -9.61 6.21 -3.66
C ASP A 124 -10.07 6.45 -2.22
N ILE A 125 -9.50 5.75 -1.24
CA ILE A 125 -9.84 5.94 0.17
C ILE A 125 -9.35 7.32 0.63
N PRO A 126 -10.25 8.20 1.13
CA PRO A 126 -9.83 9.50 1.64
C PRO A 126 -8.89 9.37 2.84
N ILE A 127 -7.84 10.19 2.88
CA ILE A 127 -7.02 10.32 4.09
C ILE A 127 -7.80 11.17 5.10
N SER A 128 -8.40 10.53 6.09
CA SER A 128 -9.28 11.17 7.08
C SER A 128 -8.59 11.46 8.42
N GLY A 129 -7.33 11.07 8.58
CA GLY A 129 -6.57 11.26 9.82
C GLY A 129 -5.31 10.42 9.90
N ALA A 130 -4.74 10.35 11.10
CA ALA A 130 -3.60 9.49 11.36
C ALA A 130 -4.01 8.00 11.25
N PRO A 131 -3.11 7.13 10.75
CA PRO A 131 -3.34 5.70 10.75
C PRO A 131 -3.41 5.18 12.19
N ILE A 132 -4.50 4.50 12.53
CA ILE A 132 -4.73 4.00 13.90
C ILE A 132 -5.13 2.52 13.93
N THR A 133 -5.11 1.84 12.79
CA THR A 133 -5.36 0.41 12.69
C THR A 133 -4.06 -0.41 12.72
N PRO A 134 -4.08 -1.67 13.15
CA PRO A 134 -2.88 -2.48 13.36
C PRO A 134 -1.91 -2.51 12.17
N ASN A 135 -2.39 -2.87 10.98
CA ASN A 135 -1.53 -3.02 9.80
C ASN A 135 -1.01 -1.66 9.30
N ASN A 136 -1.82 -0.60 9.38
CA ASN A 136 -1.35 0.75 9.07
C ASN A 136 -0.25 1.20 10.04
N LEU A 137 -0.38 0.91 11.35
CA LEU A 137 0.64 1.24 12.33
C LEU A 137 1.91 0.38 12.13
N LEU A 138 1.77 -0.89 11.75
CA LEU A 138 2.91 -1.73 11.38
C LEU A 138 3.67 -1.18 10.16
N MET A 139 2.95 -0.60 9.18
CA MET A 139 3.59 0.08 8.05
C MET A 139 4.37 1.31 8.49
N VAL A 140 3.83 2.12 9.40
CA VAL A 140 4.53 3.27 9.99
C VAL A 140 5.76 2.81 10.77
N ASP A 141 5.62 1.79 11.62
CA ASP A 141 6.70 1.23 12.44
C ASP A 141 7.83 0.66 11.56
N TRP A 142 7.48 -0.06 10.48
CA TRP A 142 8.47 -0.51 9.52
C TRP A 142 9.25 0.64 8.89
N PHE A 143 8.57 1.68 8.42
CA PHE A 143 9.26 2.86 7.87
C PHE A 143 10.20 3.49 8.90
N LEU A 144 9.72 3.72 10.13
CA LEU A 144 10.51 4.31 11.21
C LEU A 144 11.73 3.46 11.58
N ARG A 145 11.63 2.14 11.49
CA ARG A 145 12.75 1.21 11.64
C ARG A 145 13.84 1.48 10.60
N GLU A 146 13.48 1.68 9.32
CA GLU A 146 14.46 1.90 8.25
C GLU A 146 15.20 3.24 8.40
N VAL A 147 14.55 4.25 8.99
CA VAL A 147 15.12 5.59 9.19
C VAL A 147 15.57 5.86 10.62
N ARG A 148 15.62 4.83 11.50
CA ARG A 148 15.86 5.00 12.94
C ARG A 148 17.17 5.69 13.26
N ASP A 149 18.23 5.36 12.49
CA ASP A 149 19.60 5.81 12.74
C ASP A 149 19.94 7.13 12.03
N LEU A 150 19.00 7.70 11.26
CA LEU A 150 19.19 8.99 10.61
C LEU A 150 19.23 10.12 11.65
N PRO A 151 20.21 11.06 11.54
CA PRO A 151 20.38 12.17 12.47
C PRO A 151 19.38 13.31 12.23
N VAL A 152 18.10 12.96 12.09
CA VAL A 152 16.99 13.89 11.88
C VAL A 152 15.94 13.72 12.98
N THR A 153 15.11 14.74 13.18
CA THR A 153 14.07 14.72 14.20
C THR A 153 12.94 13.73 13.84
N ASP A 154 12.18 13.29 14.85
CA ASP A 154 11.02 12.43 14.61
C ASP A 154 9.97 13.10 13.72
N ALA A 155 9.81 14.42 13.81
CA ALA A 155 8.93 15.19 12.93
C ALA A 155 9.39 15.12 11.47
N GLU A 156 10.69 15.17 11.21
CA GLU A 156 11.27 15.04 9.87
C GLU A 156 11.14 13.62 9.34
N LYS A 157 11.30 12.58 10.20
CA LYS A 157 11.02 11.18 9.84
C LYS A 157 9.55 10.99 9.41
N MET A 158 8.61 11.58 10.16
CA MET A 158 7.19 11.54 9.79
C MET A 158 6.88 12.32 8.52
N SER A 159 7.56 13.44 8.29
CA SER A 159 7.45 14.21 7.04
C SER A 159 7.97 13.43 5.84
N ALA A 160 9.08 12.71 5.99
CA ALA A 160 9.61 11.82 4.96
C ALA A 160 8.65 10.67 4.66
N LEU A 161 8.05 10.04 5.67
CA LEU A 161 7.00 9.03 5.51
C LEU A 161 5.82 9.59 4.69
N LEU A 162 5.32 10.78 5.05
CA LEU A 162 4.21 11.41 4.34
C LEU A 162 4.58 11.72 2.87
N LEU A 163 5.80 12.17 2.63
CA LEU A 163 6.30 12.47 1.28
C LEU A 163 6.30 11.23 0.38
N VAL A 164 6.93 10.14 0.84
CA VAL A 164 7.03 8.91 0.03
C VAL A 164 5.68 8.20 -0.11
N THR A 165 4.82 8.26 0.91
CA THR A 165 3.44 7.75 0.84
C THR A 165 2.61 8.50 -0.20
N SER A 166 2.72 9.84 -0.19
CA SER A 166 2.00 10.70 -1.15
C SER A 166 2.48 10.44 -2.58
N TYR A 167 3.78 10.30 -2.78
CA TYR A 167 4.37 9.95 -4.06
C TYR A 167 3.88 8.59 -4.57
N ALA A 168 3.98 7.55 -3.74
CA ALA A 168 3.53 6.20 -4.09
C ALA A 168 2.04 6.17 -4.47
N ARG A 169 1.20 6.87 -3.68
CA ARG A 169 -0.24 6.95 -3.94
C ARG A 169 -0.55 7.68 -5.25
N ALA A 170 0.05 8.85 -5.47
CA ALA A 170 -0.22 9.66 -6.65
C ALA A 170 0.19 8.94 -7.93
N THR A 171 1.38 8.33 -7.95
CA THR A 171 1.87 7.57 -9.11
C THR A 171 1.07 6.30 -9.35
N SER A 172 0.63 5.60 -8.30
CA SER A 172 -0.23 4.41 -8.44
C SER A 172 -1.64 4.76 -8.94
N ALA A 173 -2.20 5.92 -8.52
CA ALA A 173 -3.47 6.41 -9.05
C ALA A 173 -3.34 6.74 -10.54
N GLN A 174 -2.27 7.43 -10.94
CA GLN A 174 -2.00 7.76 -12.33
C GLN A 174 -1.80 6.49 -13.19
N GLU A 175 -1.02 5.51 -12.71
CA GLU A 175 -0.83 4.22 -13.39
C GLU A 175 -2.16 3.49 -13.62
N ARG A 176 -3.02 3.43 -12.60
CA ARG A 176 -4.36 2.85 -12.68
C ARG A 176 -5.23 3.56 -13.73
N ASP A 177 -5.29 4.88 -13.65
CA ASP A 177 -6.17 5.68 -14.50
C ASP A 177 -5.74 5.60 -15.97
N LEU A 178 -4.44 5.64 -16.26
CA LEU A 178 -3.90 5.44 -17.61
C LEU A 178 -4.16 4.03 -18.13
N SER A 179 -3.99 3.01 -17.28
CA SER A 179 -4.27 1.62 -17.64
C SER A 179 -5.75 1.40 -17.95
N ALA A 180 -6.64 1.98 -17.14
CA ALA A 180 -8.08 1.92 -17.37
C ALA A 180 -8.49 2.66 -18.66
N ALA A 181 -7.92 3.84 -18.92
CA ALA A 181 -8.14 4.59 -20.14
C ALA A 181 -7.66 3.80 -21.38
N ALA A 182 -6.46 3.20 -21.32
CA ALA A 182 -5.92 2.39 -22.40
C ALA A 182 -6.77 1.14 -22.67
N ALA A 183 -7.30 0.49 -21.63
CA ALA A 183 -8.20 -0.67 -21.76
C ALA A 183 -9.57 -0.29 -22.37
N ALA A 184 -10.05 0.93 -22.15
CA ALA A 184 -11.32 1.42 -22.68
C ALA A 184 -11.20 2.03 -24.08
N ALA A 185 -10.00 2.40 -24.54
CA ALA A 185 -9.76 3.00 -25.83
C ALA A 185 -9.85 1.95 -26.96
N ALA A 186 -10.31 2.37 -28.14
CA ALA A 186 -10.25 1.54 -29.36
C ALA A 186 -8.80 1.27 -29.79
N ASP A 187 -7.93 2.25 -29.59
CA ASP A 187 -6.48 2.14 -29.80
C ASP A 187 -5.75 2.76 -28.57
N PRO A 188 -4.91 2.01 -27.84
CA PRO A 188 -4.13 2.55 -26.74
C PRO A 188 -3.23 3.73 -27.12
N ALA A 189 -2.82 3.86 -28.39
CA ALA A 189 -2.04 4.98 -28.89
C ALA A 189 -2.80 6.31 -28.83
N ASP A 190 -4.14 6.31 -28.78
CA ASP A 190 -4.95 7.51 -28.58
C ASP A 190 -4.77 8.07 -27.16
N VAL A 191 -4.59 7.22 -26.15
CA VAL A 191 -4.40 7.64 -24.75
C VAL A 191 -3.03 8.26 -24.53
N THR A 192 -2.00 7.73 -25.19
CA THR A 192 -0.64 8.27 -25.14
C THR A 192 -0.43 9.48 -26.04
N GLY A 193 -1.37 9.77 -26.93
CA GLY A 193 -1.26 10.82 -27.92
C GLY A 193 -0.40 10.45 -29.14
N ALA A 194 0.06 9.21 -29.25
CA ALA A 194 0.93 8.78 -30.34
C ALA A 194 0.25 8.94 -31.71
N ASN A 195 -1.06 8.66 -31.81
CA ASN A 195 -1.83 8.82 -33.04
C ASN A 195 -2.03 10.29 -33.47
N TYR A 196 -1.84 11.23 -32.56
CA TYR A 196 -2.02 12.67 -32.81
C TYR A 196 -0.69 13.43 -32.91
N PHE A 197 0.43 12.71 -32.82
CA PHE A 197 1.76 13.33 -32.72
C PHE A 197 2.09 14.23 -33.91
N GLU A 198 1.83 13.80 -35.16
CA GLU A 198 2.07 14.58 -36.36
C GLU A 198 1.23 15.88 -36.37
N ALA A 199 -0.06 15.75 -36.04
CA ALA A 199 -0.95 16.91 -35.97
C ALA A 199 -0.55 17.88 -34.85
N LEU A 200 -0.09 17.37 -33.71
CA LEU A 200 0.44 18.19 -32.62
C LEU A 200 1.73 18.91 -32.99
N ALA A 201 2.62 18.25 -33.74
CA ALA A 201 3.87 18.85 -34.21
C ALA A 201 3.64 20.07 -35.14
N GLU A 202 2.58 20.05 -35.95
CA GLU A 202 2.17 21.19 -36.78
C GLU A 202 1.59 22.37 -35.97
N LEU A 203 0.89 22.08 -34.86
CA LEU A 203 0.24 23.07 -33.99
C LEU A 203 1.18 23.68 -32.94
N VAL A 204 2.20 22.93 -32.54
CA VAL A 204 3.17 23.32 -31.49
C VAL A 204 4.38 23.97 -32.15
N THR A 205 4.22 25.25 -32.57
CA THR A 205 5.31 25.98 -33.22
C THR A 205 6.29 26.58 -32.21
N PRO A 206 7.58 26.80 -32.58
CA PRO A 206 8.58 27.41 -31.69
C PRO A 206 8.19 28.82 -31.20
N GLU A 207 7.43 29.58 -31.98
CA GLU A 207 7.00 30.95 -31.63
C GLU A 207 5.99 30.91 -30.47
N ARG A 208 5.13 29.90 -30.46
CA ARG A 208 4.07 29.76 -29.46
C ARG A 208 4.51 28.90 -28.26
N PHE A 209 5.33 27.90 -28.50
CA PHE A 209 5.80 26.93 -27.50
C PHE A 209 7.32 26.71 -27.57
N PRO A 210 8.13 27.73 -27.24
CA PRO A 210 9.58 27.72 -27.49
C PRO A 210 10.33 26.60 -26.72
N TYR A 211 9.79 26.12 -25.62
CA TYR A 211 10.41 25.04 -24.81
C TYR A 211 9.82 23.66 -25.11
N LEU A 212 8.57 23.58 -25.55
CA LEU A 212 7.91 22.30 -25.84
C LEU A 212 8.21 21.83 -27.28
N SER A 213 8.28 22.74 -28.24
CA SER A 213 8.49 22.42 -29.66
C SER A 213 9.76 21.57 -29.89
N PRO A 214 10.93 21.89 -29.30
CA PRO A 214 12.12 21.05 -29.45
C PRO A 214 11.91 19.64 -28.90
N LEU A 215 11.19 19.48 -27.78
CA LEU A 215 10.92 18.21 -27.15
C LEU A 215 9.99 17.32 -27.98
N LEU A 216 8.97 17.92 -28.60
CA LEU A 216 8.11 17.26 -29.59
C LEU A 216 8.90 16.81 -30.80
N THR A 217 9.73 17.68 -31.36
CA THR A 217 10.53 17.37 -32.56
C THR A 217 11.53 16.25 -32.32
N SER A 218 12.08 16.12 -31.09
CA SER A 218 12.99 15.06 -30.71
C SER A 218 12.27 13.75 -30.34
N GLY A 219 10.93 13.70 -30.27
CA GLY A 219 10.15 12.55 -29.81
C GLY A 219 10.14 12.35 -28.29
N GLY A 220 10.67 13.31 -27.52
CA GLY A 220 10.77 13.18 -26.05
C GLY A 220 9.48 13.49 -25.28
N TYR A 221 8.43 13.96 -25.97
CA TYR A 221 7.15 14.29 -25.31
C TYR A 221 6.16 13.12 -25.25
N VAL A 222 6.20 12.25 -26.24
CA VAL A 222 5.32 11.07 -26.34
C VAL A 222 6.18 9.83 -26.22
N ALA A 223 5.86 8.94 -25.30
CA ALA A 223 6.55 7.67 -25.20
C ALA A 223 6.40 6.89 -26.52
N VAL A 224 7.52 6.59 -27.17
CA VAL A 224 7.51 5.78 -28.40
C VAL A 224 7.11 4.36 -28.03
N PRO A 225 6.03 3.80 -28.61
CA PRO A 225 5.65 2.42 -28.37
C PRO A 225 6.82 1.48 -28.74
N GLY A 226 7.29 0.68 -27.78
CA GLY A 226 8.39 -0.26 -27.99
C GLY A 226 9.79 0.25 -27.61
N ALA A 227 9.96 1.49 -27.15
CA ALA A 227 11.14 1.84 -26.37
C ALA A 227 11.04 1.11 -25.04
N ALA A 228 11.74 -0.02 -24.94
CA ALA A 228 11.92 -0.71 -23.67
C ALA A 228 12.72 0.23 -22.76
N LEU A 229 12.03 0.99 -21.90
CA LEU A 229 12.66 1.55 -20.73
C LEU A 229 13.08 0.34 -19.87
N ASP A 230 14.33 0.27 -19.49
CA ASP A 230 14.79 -0.69 -18.50
C ASP A 230 13.90 -0.53 -17.26
N GLU A 231 13.47 -1.63 -16.62
CA GLU A 231 12.56 -1.55 -15.44
C GLU A 231 13.13 -0.67 -14.31
N SER A 232 14.44 -0.40 -14.34
CA SER A 232 15.14 0.53 -13.44
C SER A 232 14.97 2.00 -13.82
N ASP A 233 14.52 2.32 -15.04
CA ASP A 233 14.49 3.67 -15.62
C ASP A 233 13.06 4.16 -15.86
N ASP A 234 12.06 3.55 -15.19
CA ASP A 234 10.69 4.02 -15.23
C ASP A 234 10.54 5.34 -14.45
N ASP A 235 9.56 6.16 -14.85
CA ASP A 235 9.28 7.47 -14.24
C ASP A 235 9.11 7.39 -12.71
N PHE A 236 8.58 6.26 -12.22
CA PHE A 236 8.41 6.03 -10.79
C PHE A 236 9.77 5.86 -10.09
N SER A 237 10.65 5.03 -10.62
CA SER A 237 11.98 4.78 -10.04
C SER A 237 12.82 6.05 -10.09
N PHE A 238 12.79 6.80 -11.20
CA PHE A 238 13.46 8.09 -11.31
C PHE A 238 13.00 9.06 -10.23
N GLY A 239 11.68 9.24 -10.08
CA GLY A 239 11.13 10.16 -9.09
C GLY A 239 11.42 9.75 -7.65
N LEU A 240 11.31 8.44 -7.33
CA LEU A 240 11.66 7.93 -6.01
C LEU A 240 13.14 8.19 -5.68
N GLN A 241 14.06 7.92 -6.61
CA GLN A 241 15.48 8.19 -6.38
C GLN A 241 15.75 9.69 -6.15
N ARG A 242 15.08 10.59 -6.89
CA ARG A 242 15.22 12.04 -6.63
C ARG A 242 14.71 12.47 -5.27
N ILE A 243 13.64 11.85 -4.77
CA ILE A 243 13.17 12.06 -3.39
C ILE A 243 14.22 11.59 -2.39
N LEU A 244 14.79 10.39 -2.60
CA LEU A 244 15.82 9.83 -1.70
C LEU A 244 17.11 10.65 -1.73
N ASP A 245 17.54 11.16 -2.89
CA ASP A 245 18.68 12.05 -3.01
C ASP A 245 18.45 13.37 -2.24
N GLY A 246 17.23 13.91 -2.30
CA GLY A 246 16.87 15.10 -1.54
C GLY A 246 16.89 14.86 -0.01
N LEU A 247 16.43 13.69 0.44
CA LEU A 247 16.50 13.29 1.84
C LEU A 247 17.96 13.09 2.28
N GLU A 248 18.78 12.44 1.46
CA GLU A 248 20.22 12.23 1.75
C GLU A 248 20.96 13.55 1.89
N HIS A 249 20.74 14.48 0.95
CA HIS A 249 21.31 15.82 1.04
C HIS A 249 20.89 16.55 2.33
N HIS A 250 19.62 16.40 2.75
CA HIS A 250 19.15 16.98 4.00
C HIS A 250 19.84 16.35 5.22
N VAL A 251 19.94 15.02 5.26
CA VAL A 251 20.64 14.25 6.32
C VAL A 251 22.10 14.69 6.43
N ASP A 252 22.81 14.83 5.30
CA ASP A 252 24.21 15.24 5.29
C ASP A 252 24.40 16.66 5.88
N ARG A 253 23.51 17.58 5.51
CA ARG A 253 23.54 18.95 6.05
C ARG A 253 23.31 18.99 7.55
N VAL A 254 22.32 18.25 8.04
CA VAL A 254 22.00 18.18 9.48
C VAL A 254 23.15 17.51 10.24
N SER A 255 23.81 16.51 9.66
CA SER A 255 24.94 15.80 10.27
C SER A 255 26.16 16.71 10.49
N VAL A 256 26.37 17.70 9.61
CA VAL A 256 27.48 18.68 9.75
C VAL A 256 27.22 19.68 10.88
N ASP A 257 25.96 20.07 11.09
CA ASP A 257 25.53 21.09 12.03
C ASP A 257 25.11 20.53 13.42
N ALA A 258 24.93 19.20 13.53
CA ALA A 258 24.32 18.60 14.70
C ALA A 258 25.36 18.34 15.84
N PRO A 259 25.07 18.77 17.08
CA PRO A 259 25.69 18.15 18.26
C PRO A 259 25.22 16.66 18.25
N THR A 260 26.19 15.76 18.43
CA THR A 260 26.06 14.30 18.45
C THR A 260 24.67 13.83 18.89
N VAL A 261 23.79 13.53 17.93
CA VAL A 261 22.46 12.98 18.22
C VAL A 261 22.69 11.58 18.79
N ARG A 262 22.34 11.39 20.07
CA ARG A 262 22.35 10.04 20.65
C ARG A 262 21.43 9.16 19.84
N PRO A 263 21.86 7.93 19.45
CA PRO A 263 20.98 6.96 18.84
C PRO A 263 19.72 6.82 19.70
N ALA A 264 18.56 6.78 19.07
CA ALA A 264 17.31 6.59 19.77
C ALA A 264 17.44 5.34 20.65
N THR A 265 17.45 5.53 21.95
CA THR A 265 17.41 4.40 22.88
C THR A 265 16.06 3.75 22.66
N LEU A 266 16.04 2.50 22.21
CA LEU A 266 14.80 1.73 22.13
C LEU A 266 14.07 1.88 23.47
N PRO A 267 12.78 2.22 23.45
CA PRO A 267 12.02 2.30 24.68
C PRO A 267 12.20 0.98 25.43
N PRO A 268 12.36 1.02 26.77
CA PRO A 268 12.51 -0.21 27.52
C PRO A 268 11.35 -1.12 27.16
N GLN A 269 11.66 -2.35 26.75
CA GLN A 269 10.62 -3.34 26.44
C GLN A 269 9.69 -3.38 27.64
N LEU A 270 8.42 -3.03 27.40
CA LEU A 270 7.38 -3.13 28.41
C LEU A 270 7.43 -4.56 28.97
N GLU A 271 7.85 -4.72 30.23
CA GLU A 271 7.75 -6.01 30.87
C GLU A 271 6.28 -6.41 30.89
N LEU A 272 5.94 -7.38 30.06
CA LEU A 272 4.58 -7.92 30.05
C LEU A 272 4.23 -8.42 31.45
N PRO A 273 3.02 -8.13 31.94
CA PRO A 273 2.57 -8.64 33.23
C PRO A 273 2.82 -10.15 33.33
N ARG A 274 3.29 -10.61 34.51
CA ARG A 274 3.59 -12.04 34.76
C ARG A 274 2.31 -12.88 34.91
N ASP A 275 1.24 -12.51 34.25
CA ASP A 275 -0.04 -13.24 34.23
C ASP A 275 0.04 -14.45 33.29
N PRO A 276 -0.38 -15.63 33.72
CA PRO A 276 -0.39 -16.85 32.91
C PRO A 276 -1.17 -16.70 31.61
N LYS A 277 -2.31 -15.98 31.61
CA LYS A 277 -3.12 -15.73 30.42
C LYS A 277 -2.41 -14.82 29.40
N VAL A 278 -1.67 -13.81 29.90
CA VAL A 278 -0.84 -12.94 29.02
C VAL A 278 0.26 -13.76 28.36
N ARG A 279 0.91 -14.68 29.09
CA ARG A 279 1.94 -15.57 28.53
C ARG A 279 1.37 -16.53 27.50
N GLU A 280 0.20 -17.10 27.77
CA GLU A 280 -0.49 -18.01 26.86
C GLU A 280 -0.90 -17.28 25.57
N ALA A 281 -1.50 -16.10 25.68
CA ALA A 281 -1.84 -15.26 24.54
C ALA A 281 -0.61 -14.84 23.72
N ALA A 282 0.48 -14.45 24.38
CA ALA A 282 1.74 -14.11 23.71
C ALA A 282 2.39 -15.32 23.01
N LYS A 283 2.22 -16.53 23.57
CA LYS A 283 2.67 -17.76 22.91
C LYS A 283 1.82 -18.07 21.69
N ALA A 284 0.49 -18.01 21.81
CA ALA A 284 -0.43 -18.23 20.70
C ALA A 284 -0.20 -17.24 19.55
N ARG A 285 0.05 -15.95 19.87
CA ARG A 285 0.41 -14.92 18.88
C ARG A 285 1.68 -15.30 18.12
N ARG A 286 2.76 -15.69 18.81
CA ARG A 286 4.02 -16.11 18.18
C ARG A 286 3.87 -17.34 17.30
N GLU A 287 3.03 -18.29 17.69
CA GLU A 287 2.72 -19.47 16.89
C GLU A 287 1.93 -19.10 15.63
N ALA A 288 0.96 -18.19 15.74
CA ALA A 288 0.21 -17.65 14.60
C ALA A 288 1.10 -16.85 13.64
N GLU A 289 1.99 -16.01 14.16
CA GLU A 289 2.99 -15.26 13.36
C GLU A 289 3.93 -16.21 12.59
N LYS A 290 4.36 -17.31 13.22
CA LYS A 290 5.18 -18.33 12.56
C LYS A 290 4.40 -19.02 11.44
N SER A 291 3.17 -19.42 11.71
CA SER A 291 2.29 -20.06 10.71
C SER A 291 2.00 -19.12 9.53
N LEU A 292 1.81 -17.83 9.80
CA LEU A 292 1.63 -16.80 8.77
C LEU A 292 2.88 -16.68 7.88
N ARG A 293 4.08 -16.62 8.46
CA ARG A 293 5.35 -16.59 7.69
C ARG A 293 5.50 -17.82 6.79
N GLU A 294 5.15 -19.00 7.30
CA GLU A 294 5.20 -20.23 6.52
C GLU A 294 4.16 -20.26 5.39
N ALA A 295 2.97 -19.70 5.61
CA ALA A 295 1.94 -19.55 4.60
C ALA A 295 2.38 -18.56 3.50
N GLN A 296 2.88 -17.40 3.87
CA GLN A 296 3.42 -16.41 2.94
C GLN A 296 4.61 -16.92 2.12
N LYS A 297 5.47 -17.77 2.71
CA LYS A 297 6.56 -18.42 1.95
C LYS A 297 6.00 -19.37 0.90
N ARG A 298 5.02 -20.21 1.27
CA ARG A 298 4.36 -21.14 0.33
C ARG A 298 3.64 -20.42 -0.79
N GLU A 299 2.99 -19.31 -0.49
CA GLU A 299 2.33 -18.47 -1.48
C GLU A 299 3.33 -17.90 -2.49
N ARG A 300 4.45 -17.32 -2.02
CA ARG A 300 5.53 -16.81 -2.90
C ARG A 300 6.12 -17.91 -3.79
N GLU A 301 6.34 -19.12 -3.25
CA GLU A 301 6.80 -20.27 -4.03
C GLU A 301 5.76 -20.69 -5.08
N ALA A 302 4.47 -20.68 -4.73
CA ALA A 302 3.39 -21.01 -5.67
C ALA A 302 3.29 -19.98 -6.80
N ILE A 303 3.38 -18.68 -6.48
CA ILE A 303 3.40 -17.58 -7.47
C ILE A 303 4.59 -17.74 -8.41
N LYS A 304 5.80 -17.97 -7.86
CA LYS A 304 7.02 -18.21 -8.67
C LYS A 304 6.82 -19.36 -9.66
N HIS A 305 6.32 -20.49 -9.19
CA HIS A 305 6.06 -21.65 -10.05
C HIS A 305 4.94 -21.40 -11.08
N ALA A 306 3.96 -20.59 -10.77
CA ALA A 306 2.92 -20.19 -11.72
C ALA A 306 3.51 -19.34 -12.85
N LEU A 307 4.32 -18.32 -12.51
CA LEU A 307 5.00 -17.47 -13.48
C LEU A 307 5.98 -18.25 -14.37
N GLU A 308 6.74 -19.19 -13.81
CA GLU A 308 7.62 -20.07 -14.57
C GLU A 308 6.84 -20.94 -15.58
N ARG A 309 5.67 -21.46 -15.18
CA ARG A 309 4.79 -22.23 -16.08
C ARG A 309 4.24 -21.38 -17.21
N GLU A 310 3.81 -20.15 -16.91
CA GLU A 310 3.32 -19.22 -17.92
C GLU A 310 4.43 -18.84 -18.92
N LYS A 311 5.64 -18.56 -18.42
CA LYS A 311 6.80 -18.28 -19.27
C LYS A 311 7.08 -19.45 -20.23
N HIS A 312 7.13 -20.68 -19.72
CA HIS A 312 7.35 -21.88 -20.54
C HIS A 312 6.22 -22.10 -21.56
N ALA A 313 4.97 -21.81 -21.18
CA ALA A 313 3.84 -21.91 -22.09
C ALA A 313 3.93 -20.91 -23.25
N ARG A 314 4.35 -19.67 -22.98
CA ARG A 314 4.61 -18.62 -23.98
C ARG A 314 5.74 -19.03 -24.93
N GLU A 315 6.90 -19.44 -24.40
CA GLU A 315 8.05 -19.91 -25.20
C GLU A 315 7.67 -21.10 -26.10
N LYS A 316 6.85 -22.02 -25.61
CA LYS A 316 6.36 -23.16 -26.41
C LYS A 316 5.39 -22.73 -27.52
N ALA A 317 4.52 -21.74 -27.25
CA ALA A 317 3.62 -21.19 -28.26
C ALA A 317 4.36 -20.41 -29.35
N GLU A 318 5.42 -19.68 -29.01
CA GLU A 318 6.28 -18.97 -29.96
C GLU A 318 7.07 -19.92 -30.87
N ARG A 319 7.55 -21.06 -30.34
CA ARG A 319 8.27 -22.09 -31.13
C ARG A 319 7.35 -22.91 -32.06
N ALA A 320 6.06 -22.86 -31.84
CA ALA A 320 5.06 -23.59 -32.66
C ALA A 320 4.44 -22.72 -33.78
N ARG A 321 4.84 -21.44 -33.87
CA ARG A 321 4.55 -20.51 -34.97
C ARG A 321 5.73 -20.42 -35.92
#